data_3a73f18fcc442d7ac0a474a2c3c6dd8c
#
_entry.id   3a73f18fcc442d7ac0a474a2c3c6dd8c
#
_cell.length_a   1.000
_cell.length_b   1.000
_cell.length_c   1.000
_cell.angle_alpha   90.00
_cell.angle_beta   90.00
_cell.angle_gamma   90.00
#
_symmetry.space_group_name_H-M   'P 1'
#
loop_
_entity.id
_entity.type
_entity.pdbx_description
1 polymer ?
#
loop_
_entity_poly.entity_id
_entity_poly.type
_entity_poly.pdbx_seq_one_letter_code
_entity_poly.pdbx_strand_id
1 'polypeptide(L)'
;LSDEDNEKNGQESGLVESKDVDEEKDSIIVNEPLEGDPYKELDELIGLYAVKQEVRSLANFVRLQKQRQDKGLKTPKMSYHLVFTGSPGTGKTTVARIVARIYKDLGILKKGHTVETDRSGLVAEYMGQTAVKTNAVIDSAMNGVLFIDEAYALVPEDGRGSDYGQEAISTIA
;
A
#
# COMPACT_ATOMS: atom_id res chain seq x y z
N LEU A 1 -11.17 30.70 77.48
CA LEU A 1 -10.88 29.28 77.63
C LEU A 1 -11.01 28.62 76.28
N SER A 2 -9.85 28.02 75.86
CA SER A 2 -9.61 26.89 74.98
C SER A 2 -10.11 27.03 73.51
N ASP A 3 -9.24 27.35 72.59
CA ASP A 3 -8.30 26.44 71.90
C ASP A 3 -9.01 25.28 71.17
N GLU A 4 -8.90 25.32 69.88
CA GLU A 4 -8.40 24.16 69.13
C GLU A 4 -8.25 24.47 67.61
N ASP A 5 -7.01 24.30 67.24
CA ASP A 5 -6.52 24.30 65.85
C ASP A 5 -7.22 23.27 65.02
N ASN A 6 -7.47 23.62 63.79
CA ASN A 6 -7.70 22.58 62.71
C ASN A 6 -7.02 22.96 61.42
N GLU A 7 -5.89 22.34 61.22
CA GLU A 7 -5.10 22.34 59.98
C GLU A 7 -5.94 21.90 58.81
N LYS A 8 -6.04 22.73 57.79
CA LYS A 8 -6.54 22.34 56.48
C LYS A 8 -5.39 21.92 55.59
N ASN A 9 -5.30 20.64 55.45
CA ASN A 9 -4.44 19.98 54.48
C ASN A 9 -4.96 20.27 53.06
N GLY A 10 -4.24 21.10 52.33
CA GLY A 10 -4.51 21.39 50.91
C GLY A 10 -3.97 20.25 50.04
N GLN A 11 -4.86 19.48 49.50
CA GLN A 11 -4.54 18.58 48.39
C GLN A 11 -4.56 19.37 47.08
N GLU A 12 -3.37 19.64 46.55
CA GLU A 12 -3.18 20.02 45.17
C GLU A 12 -3.54 18.84 44.29
N SER A 13 -4.66 18.95 43.58
CA SER A 13 -5.00 18.08 42.49
C SER A 13 -4.12 18.44 41.29
N GLY A 14 -3.04 17.69 41.10
CA GLY A 14 -2.26 17.74 39.85
C GLY A 14 -3.14 17.35 38.69
N LEU A 15 -3.44 18.31 37.81
CA LEU A 15 -3.94 18.10 36.50
C LEU A 15 -2.84 17.36 35.74
N VAL A 16 -3.04 16.07 35.52
CA VAL A 16 -2.29 15.29 34.53
C VAL A 16 -2.79 15.77 33.18
N GLU A 17 -2.02 16.61 32.51
CA GLU A 17 -2.17 16.83 31.08
C GLU A 17 -2.04 15.49 30.38
N SER A 18 -3.16 15.00 29.87
CA SER A 18 -3.16 13.94 28.88
C SER A 18 -2.44 14.49 27.64
N LYS A 19 -1.19 14.08 27.44
CA LYS A 19 -0.56 14.20 26.14
C LYS A 19 -1.41 13.35 25.20
N ASP A 20 -2.16 14.01 24.35
CA ASP A 20 -2.72 13.43 23.13
C ASP A 20 -1.53 12.94 22.33
N VAL A 21 -1.26 11.65 22.45
CA VAL A 21 -0.43 10.92 21.50
C VAL A 21 -1.33 10.80 20.29
N ASP A 22 -1.14 11.67 19.30
CA ASP A 22 -1.67 11.46 17.96
C ASP A 22 -1.13 10.11 17.52
N GLU A 23 -1.97 9.08 17.61
CA GLU A 23 -1.77 7.82 16.94
C GLU A 23 -1.78 8.15 15.44
N GLU A 24 -0.57 8.33 14.87
CA GLU A 24 -0.37 8.24 13.43
C GLU A 24 -0.98 6.91 13.00
N LYS A 25 -2.19 6.97 12.45
CA LYS A 25 -2.81 5.81 11.81
C LYS A 25 -1.84 5.36 10.74
N ASP A 26 -1.18 4.24 10.97
CA ASP A 26 -0.34 3.60 9.99
C ASP A 26 -1.14 3.44 8.71
N SER A 27 -0.82 4.28 7.72
CA SER A 27 -1.44 4.26 6.39
C SER A 27 -0.94 3.08 5.53
N ILE A 28 -0.38 2.06 6.19
CA ILE A 28 0.15 0.86 5.55
C ILE A 28 -0.69 -0.33 6.00
N ILE A 29 -1.32 -1.01 5.04
CA ILE A 29 -2.14 -2.19 5.28
C ILE A 29 -1.50 -3.36 4.56
N VAL A 30 -1.12 -4.40 5.30
CA VAL A 30 -0.63 -5.65 4.74
C VAL A 30 -1.77 -6.66 4.68
N ASN A 31 -2.06 -7.15 3.48
CA ASN A 31 -3.09 -8.14 3.24
C ASN A 31 -2.44 -9.43 2.73
N GLU A 32 -2.57 -10.49 3.53
CA GLU A 32 -2.17 -11.81 3.09
C GLU A 32 -3.09 -12.30 1.96
N PRO A 33 -2.58 -13.12 1.03
CA PRO A 33 -3.38 -13.62 -0.07
C PRO A 33 -4.49 -14.55 0.47
N LEU A 34 -5.72 -14.27 0.08
CA LEU A 34 -6.86 -15.14 0.41
C LEU A 34 -6.70 -16.49 -0.29
N GLU A 35 -7.18 -17.54 0.36
CA GLU A 35 -7.28 -18.87 -0.26
C GLU A 35 -8.37 -18.92 -1.32
N GLY A 36 -8.25 -19.81 -2.28
CA GLY A 36 -9.22 -20.03 -3.33
C GLY A 36 -8.74 -19.60 -4.72
N ASP A 37 -9.60 -19.76 -5.71
CA ASP A 37 -9.31 -19.46 -7.10
C ASP A 37 -9.50 -17.96 -7.40
N PRO A 38 -8.43 -17.21 -7.70
CA PRO A 38 -8.53 -15.78 -7.99
C PRO A 38 -9.34 -15.47 -9.26
N TYR A 39 -9.40 -16.38 -10.23
CA TYR A 39 -10.21 -16.19 -11.44
C TYR A 39 -11.70 -16.29 -11.14
N LYS A 40 -12.09 -17.20 -10.24
CA LYS A 40 -13.47 -17.33 -9.79
C LYS A 40 -13.89 -16.06 -9.05
N GLU A 41 -13.08 -15.58 -8.14
CA GLU A 41 -13.34 -14.33 -7.41
C GLU A 41 -13.45 -13.14 -8.36
N LEU A 42 -12.58 -13.06 -9.39
CA LEU A 42 -12.67 -12.03 -10.43
C LEU A 42 -14.01 -12.09 -11.17
N ASP A 43 -14.51 -13.27 -11.47
CA ASP A 43 -15.78 -13.45 -12.18
C ASP A 43 -16.99 -13.08 -11.33
N GLU A 44 -16.92 -13.30 -10.02
CA GLU A 44 -17.97 -12.97 -9.05
C GLU A 44 -18.12 -11.46 -8.82
N LEU A 45 -17.12 -10.63 -9.19
CA LEU A 45 -17.25 -9.18 -9.11
C LEU A 45 -18.41 -8.69 -9.98
N ILE A 46 -19.23 -7.81 -9.44
CA ILE A 46 -20.38 -7.25 -10.18
C ILE A 46 -19.86 -6.25 -11.23
N GLY A 47 -20.30 -6.42 -12.47
CA GLY A 47 -19.88 -5.56 -13.58
C GLY A 47 -18.40 -5.75 -13.95
N LEU A 48 -17.67 -4.66 -14.19
CA LEU A 48 -16.24 -4.61 -14.47
C LEU A 48 -15.82 -5.49 -15.70
N TYR A 49 -16.67 -5.66 -16.69
CA TYR A 49 -16.43 -6.58 -17.84
C TYR A 49 -15.11 -6.30 -18.55
N ALA A 50 -14.81 -5.02 -18.82
CA ALA A 50 -13.56 -4.63 -19.46
C ALA A 50 -12.34 -4.99 -18.57
N VAL A 51 -12.41 -4.70 -17.28
CA VAL A 51 -11.34 -5.02 -16.32
C VAL A 51 -11.12 -6.53 -16.23
N LYS A 52 -12.17 -7.33 -16.18
CA LYS A 52 -12.08 -8.80 -16.18
C LYS A 52 -11.38 -9.32 -17.44
N GLN A 53 -11.70 -8.78 -18.61
CA GLN A 53 -11.05 -9.15 -19.87
C GLN A 53 -9.57 -8.74 -19.87
N GLU A 54 -9.25 -7.53 -19.41
CA GLU A 54 -7.87 -7.05 -19.33
C GLU A 54 -7.03 -7.92 -18.39
N VAL A 55 -7.54 -8.23 -17.20
CA VAL A 55 -6.83 -9.10 -16.24
C VAL A 55 -6.60 -10.49 -16.83
N ARG A 56 -7.57 -11.07 -17.53
CA ARG A 56 -7.43 -12.37 -18.19
C ARG A 56 -6.42 -12.33 -19.33
N SER A 57 -6.46 -11.27 -20.14
CA SER A 57 -5.51 -11.07 -21.24
C SER A 57 -4.09 -10.92 -20.72
N LEU A 58 -3.91 -10.15 -19.66
CA LEU A 58 -2.64 -9.99 -18.97
C LEU A 58 -2.13 -11.34 -18.42
N ALA A 59 -2.98 -12.10 -17.74
CA ALA A 59 -2.61 -13.40 -17.20
C ALA A 59 -2.20 -14.39 -18.29
N ASN A 60 -2.92 -14.42 -19.41
CA ASN A 60 -2.58 -15.26 -20.55
C ASN A 60 -1.26 -14.84 -21.19
N PHE A 61 -1.03 -13.55 -21.33
CA PHE A 61 0.23 -13.03 -21.88
C PHE A 61 1.41 -13.40 -20.98
N VAL A 62 1.30 -13.19 -19.67
CA VAL A 62 2.33 -13.56 -18.69
C VAL A 62 2.61 -15.05 -18.71
N ARG A 63 1.55 -15.89 -18.78
CA ARG A 63 1.69 -17.35 -18.88
C ARG A 63 2.46 -17.76 -20.15
N LEU A 64 2.13 -17.17 -21.28
CA LEU A 64 2.82 -17.42 -22.55
C LEU A 64 4.29 -17.05 -22.48
N GLN A 65 4.61 -15.88 -21.94
CA GLN A 65 5.99 -15.42 -21.79
C GLN A 65 6.80 -16.36 -20.90
N LYS A 66 6.20 -16.81 -19.79
CA LYS A 66 6.85 -17.78 -18.89
C LYS A 66 7.11 -19.11 -19.61
N GLN A 67 6.13 -19.65 -20.34
CA GLN A 67 6.31 -20.88 -21.13
C GLN A 67 7.43 -20.74 -22.19
N ARG A 68 7.56 -19.56 -22.80
CA ARG A 68 8.65 -19.27 -23.74
C ARG A 68 10.00 -19.27 -23.03
N GLN A 69 10.07 -18.64 -21.86
CA GLN A 69 11.29 -18.58 -21.05
C GLN A 69 11.71 -19.99 -20.58
N ASP A 70 10.77 -20.80 -20.12
CA ASP A 70 11.01 -22.19 -19.70
C ASP A 70 11.55 -23.07 -20.83
N LYS A 71 11.19 -22.73 -22.10
CA LYS A 71 11.71 -23.38 -23.30
C LYS A 71 13.02 -22.77 -23.83
N GLY A 72 13.66 -21.86 -23.09
CA GLY A 72 14.90 -21.21 -23.49
C GLY A 72 14.75 -20.21 -24.64
N LEU A 73 13.54 -19.80 -25.00
CA LEU A 73 13.30 -18.80 -26.04
C LEU A 73 13.56 -17.40 -25.49
N LYS A 74 14.11 -16.52 -26.33
CA LYS A 74 14.27 -15.12 -25.98
C LYS A 74 12.92 -14.47 -25.66
N THR A 75 12.79 -13.91 -24.47
CA THR A 75 11.64 -13.12 -24.05
C THR A 75 12.08 -11.70 -23.74
N PRO A 76 11.29 -10.68 -24.10
CA PRO A 76 11.59 -9.32 -23.69
C PRO A 76 11.50 -9.20 -22.16
N LYS A 77 12.26 -8.25 -21.58
CA LYS A 77 12.04 -7.88 -20.18
C LYS A 77 10.62 -7.33 -20.05
N MET A 78 9.87 -7.90 -19.13
CA MET A 78 8.50 -7.45 -18.84
C MET A 78 8.49 -6.55 -17.63
N SER A 79 7.70 -5.49 -17.71
CA SER A 79 7.25 -4.73 -16.56
C SER A 79 5.90 -5.29 -16.12
N TYR A 80 5.77 -5.53 -14.82
CA TYR A 80 4.54 -6.02 -14.19
C TYR A 80 3.76 -4.89 -13.49
N HIS A 81 4.19 -3.65 -13.69
CA HIS A 81 3.50 -2.49 -13.14
C HIS A 81 2.17 -2.25 -13.84
N LEU A 82 1.15 -1.94 -13.05
CA LEU A 82 -0.20 -1.68 -13.50
C LEU A 82 -0.67 -0.33 -13.00
N VAL A 83 -1.49 0.35 -13.78
CA VAL A 83 -2.16 1.58 -13.38
C VAL A 83 -3.66 1.32 -13.37
N PHE A 84 -4.28 1.55 -12.22
CA PHE A 84 -5.73 1.44 -12.05
C PHE A 84 -6.33 2.84 -12.06
N THR A 85 -7.27 3.09 -12.98
CA THR A 85 -7.99 4.36 -13.09
C THR A 85 -9.46 4.15 -12.80
N GLY A 86 -10.08 5.11 -12.13
CA GLY A 86 -11.50 5.07 -11.80
C GLY A 86 -11.83 5.82 -10.52
N SER A 87 -13.11 6.11 -10.32
CA SER A 87 -13.61 6.80 -9.14
C SER A 87 -13.36 6.00 -7.85
N PRO A 88 -13.35 6.64 -6.68
CA PRO A 88 -13.30 5.94 -5.40
C PRO A 88 -14.42 4.89 -5.28
N GLY A 89 -14.13 3.77 -4.62
CA GLY A 89 -15.12 2.71 -4.39
C GLY A 89 -15.46 1.82 -5.59
N THR A 90 -14.72 1.91 -6.70
CA THR A 90 -14.95 1.07 -7.91
C THR A 90 -14.25 -0.28 -7.88
N GLY A 91 -13.66 -0.68 -6.75
CA GLY A 91 -13.03 -1.99 -6.58
C GLY A 91 -11.57 -2.08 -7.05
N LYS A 92 -10.86 -0.96 -7.23
CA LYS A 92 -9.45 -0.95 -7.66
C LYS A 92 -8.57 -1.83 -6.76
N THR A 93 -8.66 -1.65 -5.45
CA THR A 93 -7.90 -2.41 -4.46
C THR A 93 -8.25 -3.91 -4.49
N THR A 94 -9.54 -4.24 -4.63
CA THR A 94 -9.97 -5.64 -4.75
C THR A 94 -9.36 -6.31 -5.98
N VAL A 95 -9.38 -5.63 -7.14
CA VAL A 95 -8.77 -6.15 -8.36
C VAL A 95 -7.25 -6.28 -8.20
N ALA A 96 -6.59 -5.33 -7.54
CA ALA A 96 -5.14 -5.41 -7.29
C ALA A 96 -4.77 -6.64 -6.44
N ARG A 97 -5.55 -6.96 -5.41
CA ARG A 97 -5.37 -8.18 -4.59
C ARG A 97 -5.59 -9.46 -5.40
N ILE A 98 -6.58 -9.49 -6.26
CA ILE A 98 -6.82 -10.62 -7.19
C ILE A 98 -5.64 -10.79 -8.14
N VAL A 99 -5.13 -9.71 -8.74
CA VAL A 99 -3.96 -9.74 -9.63
C VAL A 99 -2.72 -10.23 -8.91
N ALA A 100 -2.48 -9.84 -7.67
CA ALA A 100 -1.35 -10.32 -6.87
C ALA A 100 -1.39 -11.86 -6.70
N ARG A 101 -2.57 -12.43 -6.47
CA ARG A 101 -2.77 -13.88 -6.39
C ARG A 101 -2.58 -14.56 -7.72
N ILE A 102 -3.08 -13.98 -8.82
CA ILE A 102 -2.84 -14.49 -10.18
C ILE A 102 -1.34 -14.51 -10.48
N TYR A 103 -0.59 -13.47 -10.14
CA TYR A 103 0.86 -13.43 -10.32
C TYR A 103 1.59 -14.47 -9.47
N LYS A 104 1.10 -14.75 -8.26
CA LYS A 104 1.60 -15.86 -7.43
C LYS A 104 1.35 -17.20 -8.10
N ASP A 105 0.13 -17.47 -8.59
CA ASP A 105 -0.22 -18.73 -9.25
C ASP A 105 0.57 -18.95 -10.55
N LEU A 106 0.89 -17.87 -11.25
CA LEU A 106 1.77 -17.90 -12.42
C LEU A 106 3.26 -18.02 -12.05
N GLY A 107 3.61 -17.97 -10.76
CA GLY A 107 4.98 -18.06 -10.25
C GLY A 107 5.84 -16.84 -10.55
N ILE A 108 5.22 -15.67 -10.75
CA ILE A 108 5.91 -14.38 -10.84
C ILE A 108 6.24 -13.87 -9.44
N LEU A 109 5.30 -14.00 -8.51
CA LEU A 109 5.47 -13.64 -7.11
C LEU A 109 5.56 -14.90 -6.24
N LYS A 110 6.41 -14.86 -5.22
CA LYS A 110 6.53 -16.00 -4.29
C LYS A 110 5.46 -15.99 -3.21
N LYS A 111 5.10 -14.80 -2.69
CA LYS A 111 4.16 -14.63 -1.59
C LYS A 111 2.76 -14.26 -2.09
N GLY A 112 2.65 -13.26 -2.97
CA GLY A 112 1.38 -12.79 -3.53
C GLY A 112 0.52 -12.00 -2.54
N HIS A 113 1.09 -11.54 -1.42
CA HIS A 113 0.46 -10.59 -0.51
C HIS A 113 0.42 -9.21 -1.14
N THR A 114 -0.40 -8.32 -0.60
CA THR A 114 -0.51 -6.95 -1.06
C THR A 114 -0.26 -6.00 0.11
N VAL A 115 0.64 -5.07 -0.09
CA VAL A 115 0.87 -3.95 0.81
C VAL A 115 0.19 -2.73 0.22
N GLU A 116 -0.78 -2.20 0.94
CA GLU A 116 -1.55 -1.02 0.52
C GLU A 116 -1.07 0.18 1.30
N THR A 117 -0.86 1.26 0.61
CA THR A 117 -0.41 2.52 1.18
C THR A 117 -0.90 3.70 0.32
N ASP A 118 -0.72 4.88 0.83
CA ASP A 118 -0.93 6.14 0.14
C ASP A 118 0.29 7.06 0.31
N ARG A 119 0.14 8.35 -0.03
CA ARG A 119 1.21 9.34 0.15
C ARG A 119 1.71 9.38 1.61
N SER A 120 0.83 9.29 2.60
CA SER A 120 1.21 9.43 4.01
C SER A 120 2.06 8.25 4.50
N GLY A 121 1.87 7.06 3.95
CA GLY A 121 2.70 5.89 4.26
C GLY A 121 4.07 5.90 3.59
N LEU A 122 4.26 6.69 2.54
CA LEU A 122 5.52 6.75 1.79
C LEU A 122 6.36 7.97 2.14
N VAL A 123 5.71 9.11 2.37
CA VAL A 123 6.37 10.40 2.59
C VAL A 123 6.52 10.66 4.08
N ALA A 124 7.72 11.05 4.51
CA ALA A 124 7.99 11.46 5.89
C ALA A 124 7.79 12.97 6.05
N GLU A 125 7.57 13.40 7.28
CA GLU A 125 7.42 14.81 7.64
C GLU A 125 8.76 15.57 7.65
N TYR A 126 9.86 14.86 7.86
CA TYR A 126 11.18 15.46 8.02
C TYR A 126 12.10 15.15 6.84
N MET A 127 12.95 16.12 6.51
CA MET A 127 13.93 16.02 5.43
C MET A 127 14.84 14.78 5.61
N GLY A 128 15.06 14.04 4.50
CA GLY A 128 15.95 12.88 4.47
C GLY A 128 15.38 11.59 5.06
N GLN A 129 14.13 11.58 5.52
CA GLN A 129 13.49 10.38 6.07
C GLN A 129 12.55 9.68 5.09
N THR A 130 12.13 10.35 4.03
CA THR A 130 11.21 9.80 3.03
C THR A 130 11.78 8.56 2.35
N ALA A 131 13.03 8.58 1.91
CA ALA A 131 13.64 7.41 1.28
C ALA A 131 13.70 6.21 2.24
N VAL A 132 14.00 6.44 3.53
CA VAL A 132 14.03 5.37 4.54
C VAL A 132 12.63 4.78 4.75
N LYS A 133 11.61 5.63 4.92
CA LYS A 133 10.22 5.22 5.07
C LYS A 133 9.73 4.45 3.84
N THR A 134 9.99 4.99 2.64
CA THR A 134 9.62 4.34 1.37
C THR A 134 10.30 2.99 1.20
N ASN A 135 11.60 2.86 1.50
CA ASN A 135 12.30 1.59 1.41
C ASN A 135 11.71 0.55 2.38
N ALA A 136 11.35 0.93 3.59
CA ALA A 136 10.71 0.01 4.54
C ALA A 136 9.38 -0.55 3.99
N VAL A 137 8.59 0.28 3.29
CA VAL A 137 7.35 -0.16 2.62
C VAL A 137 7.65 -1.09 1.45
N ILE A 138 8.65 -0.76 0.62
CA ILE A 138 9.09 -1.62 -0.49
C ILE A 138 9.54 -2.98 0.05
N ASP A 139 10.35 -3.02 1.11
CA ASP A 139 10.83 -4.27 1.72
C ASP A 139 9.65 -5.13 2.22
N SER A 140 8.63 -4.52 2.80
CA SER A 140 7.43 -5.24 3.23
C SER A 140 6.63 -5.84 2.06
N ALA A 141 6.69 -5.22 0.88
CA ALA A 141 6.02 -5.65 -0.34
C ALA A 141 6.84 -6.66 -1.16
N MET A 142 8.07 -6.98 -0.76
CA MET A 142 8.94 -7.88 -1.51
C MET A 142 8.32 -9.26 -1.71
N ASN A 143 8.29 -9.70 -2.98
CA ASN A 143 7.60 -10.92 -3.45
C ASN A 143 6.06 -10.86 -3.38
N GLY A 144 5.51 -9.66 -3.21
CA GLY A 144 4.10 -9.33 -3.27
C GLY A 144 3.86 -8.17 -4.21
N VAL A 145 2.80 -7.42 -3.95
CA VAL A 145 2.40 -6.23 -4.69
C VAL A 145 2.36 -5.03 -3.76
N LEU A 146 3.01 -3.95 -4.13
CA LEU A 146 2.81 -2.64 -3.52
C LEU A 146 1.68 -1.93 -4.27
N PHE A 147 0.58 -1.67 -3.59
CA PHE A 147 -0.54 -0.89 -4.11
C PHE A 147 -0.52 0.51 -3.48
N ILE A 148 -0.33 1.51 -4.32
CA ILE A 148 -0.31 2.90 -3.89
C ILE A 148 -1.64 3.53 -4.30
N ASP A 149 -2.50 3.79 -3.32
CA ASP A 149 -3.76 4.48 -3.59
C ASP A 149 -3.51 5.97 -3.79
N GLU A 150 -4.32 6.58 -4.64
CA GLU A 150 -4.20 8.00 -5.00
C GLU A 150 -2.76 8.43 -5.37
N ALA A 151 -2.05 7.59 -6.13
CA ALA A 151 -0.64 7.80 -6.48
C ALA A 151 -0.33 9.18 -7.09
N TYR A 152 -1.33 9.82 -7.70
CA TYR A 152 -1.22 11.20 -8.19
C TYR A 152 -0.89 12.20 -7.07
N ALA A 153 -1.28 11.92 -5.82
CA ALA A 153 -0.95 12.77 -4.68
C ALA A 153 0.56 12.84 -4.36
N LEU A 154 1.36 11.92 -4.91
CA LEU A 154 2.81 11.97 -4.79
C LEU A 154 3.44 13.06 -5.67
N VAL A 155 2.72 13.56 -6.68
CA VAL A 155 3.20 14.60 -7.60
C VAL A 155 2.63 15.95 -7.16
N PRO A 156 3.48 16.97 -6.89
CA PRO A 156 2.99 18.30 -6.51
C PRO A 156 2.27 18.96 -7.69
N GLU A 157 1.13 19.60 -7.43
CA GLU A 157 0.34 20.30 -8.44
C GLU A 157 1.10 21.51 -9.03
N ASP A 158 1.95 22.16 -8.26
CA ASP A 158 2.58 23.44 -8.62
C ASP A 158 4.01 23.35 -9.14
N GLY A 159 4.63 22.18 -9.15
CA GLY A 159 6.02 22.01 -9.61
C GLY A 159 7.06 22.83 -8.84
N ARG A 160 6.69 23.46 -7.73
CA ARG A 160 7.53 24.32 -6.90
C ARG A 160 7.72 23.70 -5.51
N GLY A 161 8.95 23.30 -5.23
CA GLY A 161 9.37 22.89 -3.90
C GLY A 161 10.05 21.53 -3.89
N SER A 162 10.91 21.32 -2.92
CA SER A 162 11.44 20.02 -2.59
C SER A 162 10.29 19.18 -2.04
N ASP A 163 9.51 18.60 -2.94
CA ASP A 163 8.43 17.73 -2.52
C ASP A 163 9.00 16.34 -2.23
N TYR A 164 8.88 15.94 -0.99
CA TYR A 164 9.26 14.60 -0.55
C TYR A 164 8.53 13.48 -1.31
N GLY A 165 7.40 13.78 -1.97
CA GLY A 165 6.72 12.85 -2.87
C GLY A 165 7.57 12.46 -4.07
N GLN A 166 8.34 13.40 -4.65
CA GLN A 166 9.29 13.10 -5.73
C GLN A 166 10.45 12.20 -5.24
N GLU A 167 10.89 12.36 -4.00
CA GLU A 167 11.88 11.48 -3.37
C GLU A 167 11.32 10.06 -3.22
N ALA A 168 10.07 9.92 -2.79
CA ALA A 168 9.39 8.62 -2.71
C ALA A 168 9.29 7.95 -4.09
N ILE A 169 8.85 8.68 -5.12
CA ILE A 169 8.77 8.17 -6.51
C ILE A 169 10.16 7.71 -6.99
N SER A 170 11.20 8.51 -6.77
CA SER A 170 12.57 8.17 -7.19
C SER A 170 13.13 6.95 -6.43
N THR A 171 12.65 6.70 -5.23
CA THR A 171 13.05 5.53 -4.42
C THR A 171 12.37 4.26 -4.92
N ILE A 172 11.12 4.37 -5.43
CA ILE A 172 10.35 3.24 -5.99
C ILE A 172 10.86 2.84 -7.38
N ALA A 173 11.31 3.81 -8.19
CA ALA A 173 11.73 3.61 -9.58
C ALA A 173 13.10 2.93 -9.69
#